data_f564e1d33ccec3cbf0dd7d98871898b4
#
_entry.id   f564e1d33ccec3cbf0dd7d98871898b4
#
_cell.length_a   1.000
_cell.length_b   1.000
_cell.length_c   1.000
_cell.angle_alpha   90.00
_cell.angle_beta   90.00
_cell.angle_gamma   90.00
#
_symmetry.space_group_name_H-M   'P 1'
#
loop_
_entity.id
_entity.type
_entity.pdbx_description
1 polymer ?
#
loop_
_entity_poly.entity_id
_entity_poly.type
_entity_poly.pdbx_seq_one_letter_code
_entity_poly.pdbx_strand_id
1 'polypeptide(L)'
;MIWVAEPYGFDAVSILGFLAAHTQHAELASGILPIFSRTPTLTAMTAAGLDMVSSGRFALGLGTSGPQVIEGWHGVPYDRPLRRTREVIDICRLVWKREPLRYDGQAYTLPLPADQGTGLGKPLKMIHPPLREQIPIYLAALGPKNVQMAAELADGWFPAFFYPEKADIWCEDLDAGFEHRDSSLGPLEIVSGGTTAICGRDEAEAIINAERPRIALYIGGMGPRDKNFYNNVFRRLGYEEEADQIQELFLAGKRKEAEAAVPESFLRATTLVGDASYVRERVQAFQEAGVTRLNITPATPEPLKLISTLKSWVS
;
A
#
# COMPACT_ATOMS: atom_id res chain seq x y z
N MET A 1 -0.13 6.02 12.88
CA MET A 1 -1.20 5.46 12.02
C MET A 1 -1.20 3.95 12.15
N ILE A 2 -2.37 3.31 12.21
CA ILE A 2 -2.54 1.85 12.21
C ILE A 2 -3.05 1.44 10.82
N TRP A 3 -2.29 0.60 10.13
CA TRP A 3 -2.64 0.09 8.81
C TRP A 3 -3.32 -1.28 8.93
N VAL A 4 -4.46 -1.45 8.27
CA VAL A 4 -5.18 -2.74 8.21
C VAL A 4 -5.24 -3.23 6.78
N ALA A 5 -4.60 -4.37 6.52
CA ALA A 5 -4.55 -4.98 5.19
C ALA A 5 -5.85 -5.74 4.86
N GLU A 6 -6.23 -5.72 3.57
CA GLU A 6 -7.32 -6.54 3.04
C GLU A 6 -6.80 -7.46 1.91
N PRO A 7 -6.07 -8.52 2.25
CA PRO A 7 -5.83 -9.62 1.31
C PRO A 7 -7.09 -10.51 1.24
N TYR A 8 -6.96 -11.72 0.73
CA TYR A 8 -8.02 -12.76 0.82
C TYR A 8 -8.12 -13.36 2.25
N GLY A 9 -8.41 -12.50 3.23
CA GLY A 9 -8.51 -12.79 4.66
C GLY A 9 -9.74 -12.13 5.27
N PHE A 10 -9.56 -11.49 6.42
CA PHE A 10 -10.65 -10.73 7.04
C PHE A 10 -10.86 -9.38 6.33
N ASP A 11 -12.12 -8.94 6.28
CA ASP A 11 -12.51 -7.63 5.79
C ASP A 11 -11.90 -6.50 6.64
N ALA A 12 -11.15 -5.62 6.01
CA ALA A 12 -10.46 -4.55 6.70
C ALA A 12 -11.41 -3.49 7.27
N VAL A 13 -12.55 -3.26 6.63
CA VAL A 13 -13.52 -2.23 7.04
C VAL A 13 -14.12 -2.55 8.40
N SER A 14 -14.46 -3.82 8.66
CA SER A 14 -14.96 -4.29 9.95
C SER A 14 -13.92 -4.08 11.07
N ILE A 15 -12.64 -4.42 10.79
CA ILE A 15 -11.55 -4.24 11.75
C ILE A 15 -11.30 -2.74 12.00
N LEU A 16 -11.28 -1.93 10.95
CA LEU A 16 -11.09 -0.48 11.06
C LEU A 16 -12.21 0.19 11.84
N GLY A 17 -13.46 -0.24 11.63
CA GLY A 17 -14.61 0.24 12.40
C GLY A 17 -14.48 -0.09 13.89
N PHE A 18 -14.05 -1.32 14.21
CA PHE A 18 -13.77 -1.73 15.58
C PHE A 18 -12.65 -0.89 16.21
N LEU A 19 -11.54 -0.70 15.50
CA LEU A 19 -10.42 0.11 15.98
C LEU A 19 -10.82 1.59 16.17
N ALA A 20 -11.66 2.13 15.29
CA ALA A 20 -12.16 3.50 15.40
C ALA A 20 -12.90 3.73 16.72
N ALA A 21 -13.72 2.76 17.14
CA ALA A 21 -14.46 2.81 18.39
C ALA A 21 -13.58 2.63 19.64
N HIS A 22 -12.45 1.94 19.52
CA HIS A 22 -11.56 1.61 20.66
C HIS A 22 -10.31 2.47 20.74
N THR A 23 -10.15 3.45 19.83
CA THR A 23 -9.00 4.38 19.84
C THR A 23 -9.49 5.82 19.77
N GLN A 24 -8.71 6.75 20.37
CA GLN A 24 -9.04 8.18 20.38
C GLN A 24 -8.03 9.04 19.61
N HIS A 25 -6.78 8.61 19.53
CA HIS A 25 -5.68 9.41 18.97
C HIS A 25 -4.99 8.76 17.77
N ALA A 26 -5.09 7.43 17.65
CA ALA A 26 -4.44 6.73 16.55
C ALA A 26 -5.14 7.04 15.22
N GLU A 27 -4.37 7.50 14.24
CA GLU A 27 -4.81 7.52 12.85
C GLU A 27 -5.01 6.08 12.35
N LEU A 28 -5.99 5.87 11.50
CA LEU A 28 -6.36 4.58 10.96
C LEU A 28 -6.28 4.62 9.44
N ALA A 29 -5.79 3.56 8.82
CA ALA A 29 -5.73 3.48 7.37
C ALA A 29 -5.95 2.06 6.85
N SER A 30 -6.54 1.95 5.68
CA SER A 30 -6.50 0.70 4.93
C SER A 30 -5.12 0.52 4.28
N GLY A 31 -4.55 -0.63 4.38
CA GLY A 31 -3.24 -0.92 3.80
C GLY A 31 -3.19 -2.22 3.01
N ILE A 32 -3.98 -2.35 1.97
CA ILE A 32 -4.85 -1.47 1.18
C ILE A 32 -6.26 -2.08 0.99
N LEU A 33 -7.24 -1.27 0.55
CA LEU A 33 -8.46 -1.80 -0.06
C LEU A 33 -8.22 -2.02 -1.56
N PRO A 34 -8.49 -3.22 -2.10
CA PRO A 34 -8.41 -3.46 -3.53
C PRO A 34 -9.48 -2.66 -4.30
N ILE A 35 -9.07 -1.96 -5.36
CA ILE A 35 -9.99 -1.14 -6.17
C ILE A 35 -11.05 -1.96 -6.93
N PHE A 36 -10.84 -3.27 -7.05
CA PHE A 36 -11.74 -4.18 -7.76
C PHE A 36 -12.80 -4.83 -6.86
N SER A 37 -12.60 -4.82 -5.53
CA SER A 37 -13.50 -5.49 -4.59
C SER A 37 -14.75 -4.70 -4.24
N ARG A 38 -14.77 -3.40 -4.57
CA ARG A 38 -15.87 -2.46 -4.29
C ARG A 38 -16.11 -1.55 -5.49
N THR A 39 -17.36 -1.07 -5.65
CA THR A 39 -17.61 0.02 -6.59
C THR A 39 -16.93 1.31 -6.10
N PRO A 40 -16.52 2.23 -7.00
CA PRO A 40 -15.90 3.50 -6.59
C PRO A 40 -16.76 4.30 -5.59
N THR A 41 -18.06 4.34 -5.80
CA THR A 41 -19.00 5.02 -4.89
C THR A 41 -19.09 4.34 -3.53
N LEU A 42 -19.06 3.00 -3.46
CA LEU A 42 -19.01 2.29 -2.18
C LEU A 42 -17.66 2.53 -1.48
N THR A 43 -16.56 2.58 -2.21
CA THR A 43 -15.24 2.93 -1.65
C THR A 43 -15.27 4.32 -1.02
N ALA A 44 -15.85 5.30 -1.72
CA ALA A 44 -16.01 6.67 -1.20
C ALA A 44 -16.90 6.73 0.05
N MET A 45 -18.02 6.00 0.06
CA MET A 45 -18.92 5.89 1.22
C MET A 45 -18.23 5.21 2.40
N THR A 46 -17.49 4.14 2.16
CA THR A 46 -16.71 3.43 3.18
C THR A 46 -15.68 4.36 3.83
N ALA A 47 -14.94 5.10 3.02
CA ALA A 47 -13.95 6.06 3.53
C ALA A 47 -14.61 7.16 4.37
N ALA A 48 -15.69 7.76 3.88
CA ALA A 48 -16.43 8.79 4.62
C ALA A 48 -17.06 8.24 5.92
N GLY A 49 -17.55 7.01 5.91
CA GLY A 49 -18.08 6.35 7.11
C GLY A 49 -17.00 6.08 8.15
N LEU A 50 -15.85 5.53 7.74
CA LEU A 50 -14.71 5.31 8.64
C LEU A 50 -14.12 6.62 9.16
N ASP A 51 -14.09 7.66 8.33
CA ASP A 51 -13.65 8.98 8.72
C ASP A 51 -14.56 9.59 9.79
N MET A 52 -15.88 9.45 9.63
CA MET A 52 -16.87 9.92 10.59
C MET A 52 -16.75 9.17 11.93
N VAL A 53 -16.74 7.85 11.93
CA VAL A 53 -16.69 7.07 13.19
C VAL A 53 -15.35 7.17 13.91
N SER A 54 -14.29 7.52 13.20
CA SER A 54 -12.97 7.80 13.76
C SER A 54 -12.74 9.27 14.12
N SER A 55 -13.74 10.15 13.93
CA SER A 55 -13.60 11.60 14.18
C SER A 55 -12.46 12.24 13.37
N GLY A 56 -12.40 11.95 12.05
CA GLY A 56 -11.45 12.56 11.13
C GLY A 56 -10.05 11.93 11.15
N ARG A 57 -9.89 10.72 11.68
CA ARG A 57 -8.58 10.04 11.79
C ARG A 57 -8.33 8.98 10.71
N PHE A 58 -9.22 8.86 9.71
CA PHE A 58 -9.09 7.84 8.69
C PHE A 58 -8.33 8.33 7.46
N ALA A 59 -7.57 7.45 6.84
CA ALA A 59 -6.96 7.62 5.53
C ALA A 59 -7.25 6.41 4.64
N LEU A 60 -7.54 6.64 3.37
CA LEU A 60 -7.91 5.63 2.41
C LEU A 60 -6.67 5.12 1.66
N GLY A 61 -6.18 3.95 2.02
CA GLY A 61 -5.15 3.25 1.25
C GLY A 61 -5.76 2.37 0.16
N LEU A 62 -5.36 2.58 -1.07
CA LEU A 62 -5.84 1.88 -2.26
C LEU A 62 -4.71 1.14 -2.98
N GLY A 63 -5.07 0.09 -3.70
CA GLY A 63 -4.17 -0.62 -4.58
C GLY A 63 -4.91 -1.56 -5.53
N THR A 64 -4.22 -2.06 -6.54
CA THR A 64 -4.81 -2.94 -7.54
C THR A 64 -4.93 -4.38 -7.09
N SER A 65 -4.20 -4.78 -6.06
CA SER A 65 -3.95 -6.20 -5.76
C SER A 65 -3.32 -6.93 -6.96
N GLY A 66 -3.39 -8.24 -7.01
CA GLY A 66 -2.90 -9.05 -8.13
C GLY A 66 -4.03 -9.77 -8.86
N PRO A 67 -3.85 -10.11 -10.16
CA PRO A 67 -4.87 -10.81 -10.94
C PRO A 67 -5.30 -12.13 -10.30
N GLN A 68 -4.40 -12.88 -9.65
CA GLN A 68 -4.74 -14.12 -8.97
C GLN A 68 -5.78 -13.93 -7.86
N VAL A 69 -5.69 -12.81 -7.12
CA VAL A 69 -6.65 -12.49 -6.07
C VAL A 69 -7.95 -11.96 -6.68
N ILE A 70 -7.84 -11.02 -7.61
CA ILE A 70 -9.03 -10.36 -8.17
C ILE A 70 -9.86 -11.32 -9.03
N GLU A 71 -9.23 -12.09 -9.91
CA GLU A 71 -9.94 -13.05 -10.76
C GLU A 71 -10.23 -14.35 -10.02
N GLY A 72 -9.27 -14.85 -9.23
CA GLY A 72 -9.40 -16.14 -8.56
C GLY A 72 -10.27 -16.13 -7.31
N TRP A 73 -10.22 -15.06 -6.53
CA TRP A 73 -10.98 -14.95 -5.27
C TRP A 73 -12.24 -14.10 -5.40
N HIS A 74 -12.15 -12.94 -6.05
CA HIS A 74 -13.29 -12.04 -6.20
C HIS A 74 -14.14 -12.33 -7.46
N GLY A 75 -13.62 -13.09 -8.43
CA GLY A 75 -14.34 -13.41 -9.68
C GLY A 75 -14.57 -12.19 -10.57
N VAL A 76 -13.73 -11.17 -10.48
CA VAL A 76 -13.83 -9.92 -11.23
C VAL A 76 -12.69 -9.85 -12.26
N PRO A 77 -12.94 -9.47 -13.50
CA PRO A 77 -11.88 -9.31 -14.49
C PRO A 77 -10.84 -8.27 -14.09
N TYR A 78 -9.54 -8.62 -14.20
CA TYR A 78 -8.44 -7.72 -13.93
C TYR A 78 -8.08 -6.91 -15.18
N ASP A 79 -8.93 -5.95 -15.53
CA ASP A 79 -8.76 -5.12 -16.72
C ASP A 79 -8.45 -3.67 -16.37
N ARG A 80 -7.62 -3.02 -17.19
CA ARG A 80 -7.29 -1.58 -17.10
C ARG A 80 -6.95 -1.07 -15.68
N PRO A 81 -6.08 -1.75 -14.89
CA PRO A 81 -5.87 -1.42 -13.49
C PRO A 81 -5.42 0.03 -13.26
N LEU A 82 -4.53 0.56 -14.09
CA LEU A 82 -4.09 1.97 -14.01
C LEU A 82 -5.24 2.96 -14.19
N ARG A 83 -6.06 2.72 -15.22
CA ARG A 83 -7.20 3.58 -15.51
C ARG A 83 -8.23 3.52 -14.37
N ARG A 84 -8.57 2.31 -13.93
CA ARG A 84 -9.50 2.12 -12.81
C ARG A 84 -9.02 2.79 -11.54
N THR A 85 -7.73 2.72 -11.22
CA THR A 85 -7.17 3.38 -10.03
C THR A 85 -7.38 4.89 -10.09
N ARG A 86 -7.05 5.53 -11.21
CA ARG A 86 -7.27 6.96 -11.42
C ARG A 86 -8.74 7.32 -11.25
N GLU A 87 -9.61 6.62 -11.95
CA GLU A 87 -11.05 6.91 -11.93
C GLU A 87 -11.70 6.66 -10.55
N VAL A 88 -11.21 5.66 -9.79
CA VAL A 88 -11.64 5.45 -8.40
C VAL A 88 -11.26 6.64 -7.52
N ILE A 89 -10.03 7.16 -7.64
CA ILE A 89 -9.57 8.34 -6.89
C ILE A 89 -10.43 9.56 -7.25
N ASP A 90 -10.63 9.81 -8.54
CA ASP A 90 -11.44 10.93 -9.03
C ASP A 90 -12.88 10.85 -8.50
N ILE A 91 -13.50 9.67 -8.62
CA ILE A 91 -14.88 9.46 -8.17
C ILE A 91 -14.99 9.62 -6.65
N CYS A 92 -14.04 9.12 -5.87
CA CYS A 92 -14.03 9.32 -4.42
C CYS A 92 -14.03 10.81 -4.07
N ARG A 93 -13.15 11.60 -4.67
CA ARG A 93 -13.06 13.04 -4.46
C ARG A 93 -14.33 13.78 -4.88
N LEU A 94 -14.95 13.40 -5.99
CA LEU A 94 -16.24 13.96 -6.43
C LEU A 94 -17.37 13.63 -5.45
N VAL A 95 -17.44 12.39 -4.97
CA VAL A 95 -18.47 11.96 -4.01
C VAL A 95 -18.38 12.74 -2.70
N TRP A 96 -17.15 13.00 -2.20
CA TRP A 96 -16.95 13.75 -0.95
C TRP A 96 -17.29 15.23 -1.06
N LYS A 97 -17.27 15.84 -2.25
CA LYS A 97 -17.79 17.20 -2.50
C LYS A 97 -19.30 17.30 -2.34
N ARG A 98 -19.99 16.15 -2.26
CA ARG A 98 -21.45 16.07 -2.07
C ARG A 98 -22.27 16.76 -3.15
N GLU A 99 -21.79 16.77 -4.35
CA GLU A 99 -22.54 17.20 -5.55
C GLU A 99 -23.23 16.02 -6.24
N PRO A 100 -24.29 16.24 -7.07
CA PRO A 100 -24.86 15.18 -7.88
C PRO A 100 -23.81 14.55 -8.78
N LEU A 101 -23.45 13.27 -8.50
CA LEU A 101 -22.33 12.58 -9.14
C LEU A 101 -22.59 12.35 -10.63
N ARG A 102 -21.71 12.89 -11.45
CA ARG A 102 -21.57 12.59 -12.87
C ARG A 102 -20.12 12.29 -13.16
N TYR A 103 -19.88 11.19 -13.83
CA TYR A 103 -18.53 10.80 -14.24
C TYR A 103 -18.61 10.05 -15.57
N ASP A 104 -17.87 10.48 -16.56
CA ASP A 104 -17.79 9.83 -17.88
C ASP A 104 -16.33 9.41 -18.14
N GLY A 105 -16.00 8.23 -17.62
CA GLY A 105 -14.68 7.64 -17.73
C GLY A 105 -14.62 6.50 -18.74
N GLN A 106 -13.44 5.90 -18.84
CA GLN A 106 -13.22 4.73 -19.71
C GLN A 106 -13.50 3.40 -19.00
N ALA A 107 -13.45 3.40 -17.67
CA ALA A 107 -13.71 2.24 -16.83
C ALA A 107 -15.03 2.36 -16.07
N TYR A 108 -15.46 3.58 -15.78
CA TYR A 108 -16.69 3.84 -15.06
C TYR A 108 -17.47 4.99 -15.70
N THR A 109 -18.77 4.79 -15.89
CA THR A 109 -19.71 5.85 -16.29
C THR A 109 -20.83 5.92 -15.26
N LEU A 110 -21.02 7.10 -14.64
CA LEU A 110 -21.98 7.33 -13.58
C LEU A 110 -22.82 8.60 -13.87
N PRO A 111 -24.17 8.52 -13.92
CA PRO A 111 -24.96 7.30 -13.83
C PRO A 111 -24.74 6.38 -15.03
N LEU A 112 -25.09 5.10 -14.87
CA LEU A 112 -25.04 4.11 -15.96
C LEU A 112 -25.92 4.59 -17.13
N PRO A 113 -25.43 4.52 -18.40
CA PRO A 113 -26.23 4.82 -19.58
C PRO A 113 -27.53 4.02 -19.64
N ALA A 114 -28.58 4.64 -20.15
CA ALA A 114 -29.93 4.05 -20.13
C ALA A 114 -30.02 2.70 -20.90
N ASP A 115 -29.23 2.55 -21.95
CA ASP A 115 -29.13 1.34 -22.78
C ASP A 115 -28.34 0.20 -22.14
N GLN A 116 -27.60 0.49 -21.06
CA GLN A 116 -26.81 -0.49 -20.31
C GLN A 116 -27.50 -0.98 -19.04
N GLY A 117 -28.73 -0.55 -18.76
CA GLY A 117 -29.48 -0.93 -17.58
C GLY A 117 -30.98 -0.71 -17.73
N THR A 118 -31.67 -0.39 -16.63
CA THR A 118 -33.12 -0.14 -16.61
C THR A 118 -33.53 1.22 -17.19
N GLY A 119 -32.58 2.10 -17.46
CA GLY A 119 -32.82 3.49 -17.85
C GLY A 119 -33.28 4.42 -16.72
N LEU A 120 -33.33 3.92 -15.47
CA LEU A 120 -33.78 4.69 -14.30
C LEU A 120 -32.63 5.36 -13.52
N GLY A 121 -31.40 5.15 -13.97
CA GLY A 121 -30.21 5.75 -13.36
C GLY A 121 -30.24 7.28 -13.41
N LYS A 122 -30.01 7.94 -12.26
CA LYS A 122 -29.92 9.38 -12.18
C LYS A 122 -28.76 9.80 -11.27
N PRO A 123 -28.19 11.01 -11.46
CA PRO A 123 -27.15 11.51 -10.58
C PRO A 123 -27.66 11.60 -9.14
N LEU A 124 -26.96 10.93 -8.24
CA LEU A 124 -27.22 10.97 -6.81
C LEU A 124 -26.04 11.65 -6.10
N LYS A 125 -26.26 12.14 -4.90
CA LYS A 125 -25.21 12.63 -3.99
C LYS A 125 -25.32 11.93 -2.64
N MET A 126 -24.25 11.94 -1.86
CA MET A 126 -24.29 11.41 -0.50
C MET A 126 -25.43 12.05 0.30
N ILE A 127 -26.22 11.25 1.01
CA ILE A 127 -27.32 11.73 1.86
C ILE A 127 -26.76 12.56 3.01
N HIS A 128 -25.72 12.03 3.67
CA HIS A 128 -25.05 12.72 4.78
C HIS A 128 -23.79 13.45 4.27
N PRO A 129 -23.47 14.65 4.80
CA PRO A 129 -22.21 15.29 4.50
C PRO A 129 -21.05 14.46 5.08
N PRO A 130 -19.94 14.32 4.36
CA PRO A 130 -18.73 13.76 4.95
C PRO A 130 -18.19 14.70 6.03
N LEU A 131 -17.44 14.17 6.99
CA LEU A 131 -16.77 14.98 8.01
C LEU A 131 -15.69 15.87 7.39
N ARG A 132 -14.96 15.33 6.42
CA ARG A 132 -13.94 16.03 5.63
C ARG A 132 -14.24 15.87 4.14
N GLU A 133 -14.11 16.94 3.37
CA GLU A 133 -14.21 16.92 1.91
C GLU A 133 -12.96 16.35 1.24
N GLN A 134 -11.86 16.28 1.98
CA GLN A 134 -10.59 15.70 1.54
C GLN A 134 -10.12 14.67 2.57
N ILE A 135 -10.43 13.40 2.32
CA ILE A 135 -9.89 12.28 3.07
C ILE A 135 -8.57 11.88 2.41
N PRO A 136 -7.46 11.80 3.14
CA PRO A 136 -6.17 11.45 2.55
C PRO A 136 -6.21 10.11 1.83
N ILE A 137 -5.64 10.05 0.62
CA ILE A 137 -5.54 8.85 -0.20
C ILE A 137 -4.08 8.41 -0.31
N TYR A 138 -3.80 7.18 0.10
CA TYR A 138 -2.50 6.53 -0.06
C TYR A 138 -2.58 5.47 -1.15
N LEU A 139 -1.59 5.43 -2.05
CA LEU A 139 -1.58 4.50 -3.16
C LEU A 139 -0.41 3.52 -3.04
N ALA A 140 -0.72 2.23 -2.94
CA ALA A 140 0.28 1.18 -3.09
C ALA A 140 0.64 1.02 -4.56
N ALA A 141 1.88 1.31 -4.91
CA ALA A 141 2.36 1.33 -6.28
C ALA A 141 3.79 0.80 -6.39
N LEU A 142 4.04 -0.02 -7.42
CA LEU A 142 5.32 -0.69 -7.68
C LEU A 142 5.85 -0.43 -9.10
N GLY A 143 4.99 -0.50 -10.10
CA GLY A 143 5.39 -0.28 -11.49
C GLY A 143 5.51 1.22 -11.79
N PRO A 144 6.37 1.61 -12.77
CA PRO A 144 6.66 3.01 -13.09
C PRO A 144 5.40 3.88 -13.23
N LYS A 145 4.45 3.47 -14.05
CA LYS A 145 3.20 4.23 -14.27
C LYS A 145 2.31 4.36 -13.03
N ASN A 146 2.35 3.39 -12.11
CA ASN A 146 1.63 3.47 -10.85
C ASN A 146 2.33 4.42 -9.87
N VAL A 147 3.67 4.42 -9.84
CA VAL A 147 4.46 5.34 -8.99
C VAL A 147 4.28 6.77 -9.47
N GLN A 148 4.34 7.02 -10.79
CA GLN A 148 4.00 8.32 -11.39
C GLN A 148 2.60 8.78 -10.95
N MET A 149 1.60 7.90 -11.04
CA MET A 149 0.23 8.22 -10.63
C MET A 149 0.11 8.46 -9.11
N ALA A 150 0.88 7.76 -8.28
CA ALA A 150 0.90 8.02 -6.84
C ALA A 150 1.46 9.43 -6.55
N ALA A 151 2.56 9.81 -7.20
CA ALA A 151 3.15 11.14 -7.07
C ALA A 151 2.21 12.24 -7.60
N GLU A 152 1.50 11.98 -8.70
CA GLU A 152 0.54 12.91 -9.30
C GLU A 152 -0.71 13.11 -8.44
N LEU A 153 -1.33 12.03 -7.97
CA LEU A 153 -2.71 12.05 -7.46
C LEU A 153 -2.87 11.74 -5.97
N ALA A 154 -1.93 11.06 -5.32
CA ALA A 154 -2.13 10.61 -3.95
C ALA A 154 -1.56 11.58 -2.92
N ASP A 155 -2.09 11.53 -1.70
CA ASP A 155 -1.51 12.22 -0.55
C ASP A 155 -0.29 11.47 -0.01
N GLY A 156 -0.24 10.15 -0.24
CA GLY A 156 0.91 9.34 0.11
C GLY A 156 1.12 8.14 -0.81
N TRP A 157 2.36 7.69 -0.87
CA TRP A 157 2.80 6.51 -1.60
C TRP A 157 3.26 5.42 -0.63
N PHE A 158 2.81 4.19 -0.88
CA PHE A 158 3.12 3.01 -0.08
C PHE A 158 3.84 1.98 -0.94
N PRO A 159 5.19 2.07 -1.10
CA PRO A 159 6.00 1.12 -1.83
C PRO A 159 6.10 -0.22 -1.09
N ALA A 160 6.35 -1.29 -1.84
CA ALA A 160 6.89 -2.51 -1.29
C ALA A 160 8.37 -2.66 -1.68
N PHE A 161 9.14 -3.39 -0.88
CA PHE A 161 10.56 -3.63 -1.11
C PHE A 161 11.39 -2.34 -1.20
N PHE A 162 11.03 -1.34 -0.41
CA PHE A 162 11.81 -0.11 -0.36
C PHE A 162 13.17 -0.38 0.29
N TYR A 163 14.21 -0.15 -0.51
CA TYR A 163 15.59 -0.31 -0.11
C TYR A 163 16.23 1.08 -0.03
N PRO A 164 16.46 1.64 1.18
CA PRO A 164 16.89 3.04 1.32
C PRO A 164 18.10 3.41 0.48
N GLU A 165 19.14 2.57 0.47
CA GLU A 165 20.39 2.83 -0.26
C GLU A 165 20.27 2.68 -1.78
N LYS A 166 19.11 2.28 -2.27
CA LYS A 166 18.78 2.14 -3.70
C LYS A 166 17.45 2.83 -4.04
N ALA A 167 17.08 3.83 -3.26
CA ALA A 167 15.83 4.56 -3.46
C ALA A 167 15.81 5.40 -4.75
N ASP A 168 16.97 5.66 -5.32
CA ASP A 168 17.16 6.34 -6.61
C ASP A 168 16.44 5.65 -7.78
N ILE A 169 16.20 4.33 -7.71
CA ILE A 169 15.40 3.63 -8.73
C ILE A 169 13.98 4.21 -8.91
N TRP A 170 13.48 4.96 -7.93
CA TRP A 170 12.15 5.54 -7.95
C TRP A 170 12.12 7.00 -8.40
N CYS A 171 13.28 7.71 -8.45
CA CYS A 171 13.33 9.15 -8.67
C CYS A 171 12.68 9.57 -9.99
N GLU A 172 13.05 8.95 -11.11
CA GLU A 172 12.46 9.28 -12.41
C GLU A 172 10.94 9.11 -12.45
N ASP A 173 10.43 8.05 -11.80
CA ASP A 173 9.00 7.76 -11.75
C ASP A 173 8.27 8.80 -10.89
N LEU A 174 8.83 9.17 -9.74
CA LEU A 174 8.26 10.17 -8.85
C LEU A 174 8.30 11.57 -9.50
N ASP A 175 9.42 11.97 -10.08
CA ASP A 175 9.58 13.26 -10.75
C ASP A 175 8.59 13.44 -11.90
N ALA A 176 8.42 12.41 -12.74
CA ALA A 176 7.43 12.44 -13.80
C ALA A 176 5.98 12.57 -13.29
N GLY A 177 5.70 12.09 -12.08
CA GLY A 177 4.41 12.30 -11.43
C GLY A 177 4.27 13.70 -10.84
N PHE A 178 5.32 14.23 -10.22
CA PHE A 178 5.33 15.57 -9.65
C PHE A 178 5.12 16.68 -10.67
N GLU A 179 5.57 16.50 -11.92
CA GLU A 179 5.31 17.44 -13.01
C GLU A 179 3.80 17.71 -13.24
N HIS A 180 2.94 16.76 -12.86
CA HIS A 180 1.50 16.83 -13.06
C HIS A 180 0.70 16.93 -11.74
N ARG A 181 1.40 17.05 -10.60
CA ARG A 181 0.78 17.10 -9.29
C ARG A 181 0.03 18.40 -9.07
N ASP A 182 -1.24 18.29 -8.66
CA ASP A 182 -2.04 19.46 -8.28
C ASP A 182 -1.45 20.11 -7.02
N SER A 183 -1.27 21.42 -7.07
CA SER A 183 -0.73 22.22 -5.95
C SER A 183 -1.60 22.22 -4.69
N SER A 184 -2.88 21.84 -4.82
CA SER A 184 -3.78 21.65 -3.65
C SER A 184 -3.43 20.40 -2.84
N LEU A 185 -2.70 19.43 -3.42
CA LEU A 185 -2.12 18.31 -2.71
C LEU A 185 -0.80 18.77 -2.07
N GLY A 186 -0.67 18.62 -0.77
CA GLY A 186 0.59 18.88 -0.06
C GLY A 186 1.76 18.00 -0.57
N PRO A 187 2.92 18.04 0.06
CA PRO A 187 4.03 17.12 -0.23
C PRO A 187 3.56 15.67 -0.16
N LEU A 188 4.07 14.82 -1.06
CA LEU A 188 3.76 13.40 -1.04
C LEU A 188 4.38 12.76 0.22
N GLU A 189 3.57 12.11 1.04
CA GLU A 189 4.10 11.25 2.10
C GLU A 189 4.62 9.94 1.51
N ILE A 190 5.82 9.51 1.92
CA ILE A 190 6.37 8.19 1.58
C ILE A 190 6.31 7.32 2.82
N VAL A 191 5.50 6.26 2.74
CA VAL A 191 5.23 5.35 3.87
C VAL A 191 5.98 4.05 3.65
N SER A 192 7.09 3.86 4.33
CA SER A 192 7.89 2.63 4.19
C SER A 192 8.55 2.23 5.50
N GLY A 193 9.08 1.02 5.55
CA GLY A 193 9.72 0.40 6.70
C GLY A 193 9.57 -1.11 6.62
N GLY A 194 9.44 -1.78 7.76
CA GLY A 194 9.33 -3.24 7.79
C GLY A 194 9.30 -3.82 9.19
N THR A 195 9.62 -5.10 9.28
CA THR A 195 9.77 -5.80 10.55
C THR A 195 10.83 -5.12 11.40
N THR A 196 10.47 -4.84 12.65
CA THR A 196 11.28 -4.00 13.53
C THR A 196 11.40 -4.62 14.92
N ALA A 197 12.64 -4.79 15.37
CA ALA A 197 12.96 -5.24 16.74
C ALA A 197 14.32 -4.69 17.20
N ILE A 198 14.41 -4.30 18.46
CA ILE A 198 15.66 -3.99 19.13
C ILE A 198 16.00 -5.20 19.99
N CYS A 199 16.99 -6.01 19.58
CA CYS A 199 17.29 -7.29 20.21
C CYS A 199 18.77 -7.69 20.01
N GLY A 200 19.18 -8.79 20.66
CA GLY A 200 20.50 -9.36 20.49
C GLY A 200 20.68 -10.03 19.14
N ARG A 201 21.93 -10.34 18.80
CA ARG A 201 22.33 -10.87 17.47
C ARG A 201 21.58 -12.13 17.06
N ASP A 202 21.52 -13.12 17.94
CA ASP A 202 20.91 -14.43 17.61
C ASP A 202 19.41 -14.30 17.39
N GLU A 203 18.73 -13.47 18.18
CA GLU A 203 17.33 -13.16 18.01
C GLU A 203 17.08 -12.37 16.73
N ALA A 204 17.94 -11.40 16.42
CA ALA A 204 17.86 -10.63 15.17
C ALA A 204 17.97 -11.53 13.94
N GLU A 205 18.91 -12.49 13.93
CA GLU A 205 19.04 -13.43 12.83
C GLU A 205 17.79 -14.31 12.65
N ALA A 206 17.20 -14.76 13.75
CA ALA A 206 15.96 -15.54 13.70
C ALA A 206 14.79 -14.73 13.12
N ILE A 207 14.61 -13.48 13.55
CA ILE A 207 13.55 -12.58 13.08
C ILE A 207 13.76 -12.25 11.59
N ILE A 208 14.97 -11.90 11.17
CA ILE A 208 15.29 -11.59 9.77
C ILE A 208 15.04 -12.79 8.88
N ASN A 209 15.46 -13.99 9.29
CA ASN A 209 15.25 -15.21 8.52
C ASN A 209 13.76 -15.61 8.43
N ALA A 210 12.93 -15.22 9.39
CA ALA A 210 11.48 -15.44 9.34
C ALA A 210 10.80 -14.65 8.20
N GLU A 211 11.44 -13.63 7.61
CA GLU A 211 10.95 -12.90 6.45
C GLU A 211 11.12 -13.65 5.13
N ARG A 212 12.04 -14.61 5.04
CA ARG A 212 12.37 -15.33 3.80
C ARG A 212 11.16 -15.96 3.09
N PRO A 213 10.24 -16.66 3.79
CA PRO A 213 9.07 -17.26 3.14
C PRO A 213 8.19 -16.22 2.46
N ARG A 214 7.98 -15.08 3.12
CA ARG A 214 7.17 -13.96 2.59
C ARG A 214 7.84 -13.35 1.36
N ILE A 215 9.12 -13.04 1.45
CA ILE A 215 9.89 -12.45 0.33
C ILE A 215 9.93 -13.39 -0.87
N ALA A 216 10.24 -14.69 -0.65
CA ALA A 216 10.24 -15.70 -1.71
C ALA A 216 8.88 -15.86 -2.38
N LEU A 217 7.78 -15.81 -1.61
CA LEU A 217 6.42 -15.82 -2.16
C LEU A 217 6.18 -14.62 -3.09
N TYR A 218 6.55 -13.42 -2.66
CA TYR A 218 6.32 -12.20 -3.45
C TYR A 218 7.15 -12.20 -4.74
N ILE A 219 8.44 -12.54 -4.65
CA ILE A 219 9.32 -12.56 -5.82
C ILE A 219 8.99 -13.73 -6.75
N GLY A 220 8.68 -14.91 -6.19
CA GLY A 220 8.48 -16.14 -6.97
C GLY A 220 7.03 -16.43 -7.37
N GLY A 221 6.05 -16.06 -6.54
CA GLY A 221 4.67 -16.57 -6.67
C GLY A 221 3.56 -15.53 -6.86
N MET A 222 3.83 -14.24 -6.74
CA MET A 222 2.80 -13.20 -6.83
C MET A 222 2.55 -12.69 -8.26
N GLY A 223 2.59 -13.60 -9.22
CA GLY A 223 2.32 -13.33 -10.62
C GLY A 223 2.84 -14.43 -11.53
N PRO A 224 2.36 -14.52 -12.79
CA PRO A 224 2.98 -15.39 -13.78
C PRO A 224 4.39 -14.91 -14.08
N ARG A 225 5.22 -15.80 -14.66
CA ARG A 225 6.66 -15.56 -14.90
C ARG A 225 6.94 -14.16 -15.48
N ASP A 226 6.15 -13.71 -16.44
CA ASP A 226 6.40 -12.47 -17.19
C ASP A 226 5.64 -11.24 -16.64
N LYS A 227 4.89 -11.38 -15.53
CA LYS A 227 4.03 -10.31 -14.99
C LYS A 227 4.03 -10.26 -13.45
N ASN A 228 5.16 -10.56 -12.83
CA ASN A 228 5.32 -10.39 -11.38
C ASN A 228 5.96 -9.03 -11.08
N PHE A 229 5.15 -8.09 -10.60
CA PHE A 229 5.60 -6.73 -10.30
C PHE A 229 6.67 -6.70 -9.19
N TYR A 230 6.60 -7.59 -8.20
CA TYR A 230 7.58 -7.66 -7.12
C TYR A 230 8.93 -8.19 -7.62
N ASN A 231 8.91 -9.18 -8.51
CA ASN A 231 10.11 -9.68 -9.17
C ASN A 231 10.78 -8.55 -9.99
N ASN A 232 9.99 -7.75 -10.72
CA ASN A 232 10.49 -6.63 -11.49
C ASN A 232 11.16 -5.55 -10.60
N VAL A 233 10.58 -5.24 -9.43
CA VAL A 233 11.21 -4.33 -8.46
C VAL A 233 12.52 -4.91 -7.96
N PHE A 234 12.55 -6.19 -7.63
CA PHE A 234 13.73 -6.86 -7.13
C PHE A 234 14.89 -6.84 -8.15
N ARG A 235 14.57 -7.01 -9.45
CA ARG A 235 15.53 -6.81 -10.57
C ARG A 235 16.05 -5.38 -10.62
N ARG A 236 15.17 -4.37 -10.57
CA ARG A 236 15.57 -2.95 -10.55
C ARG A 236 16.47 -2.61 -9.37
N LEU A 237 16.39 -3.34 -8.28
CA LEU A 237 17.30 -3.24 -7.14
C LEU A 237 18.66 -3.92 -7.37
N GLY A 238 18.91 -4.50 -8.56
CA GLY A 238 20.16 -5.15 -8.94
C GLY A 238 20.30 -6.56 -8.42
N TYR A 239 19.19 -7.29 -8.31
CA TYR A 239 19.11 -8.69 -7.91
C TYR A 239 18.50 -9.55 -9.03
N GLU A 240 18.96 -9.35 -10.27
CA GLU A 240 18.41 -10.01 -11.46
C GLU A 240 18.57 -11.53 -11.41
N GLU A 241 19.77 -12.01 -11.05
CA GLU A 241 20.07 -13.43 -10.99
C GLU A 241 19.28 -14.12 -9.88
N GLU A 242 19.21 -13.50 -8.71
CA GLU A 242 18.44 -14.02 -7.57
C GLU A 242 16.94 -13.98 -7.84
N ALA A 243 16.46 -12.97 -8.57
CA ALA A 243 15.06 -12.87 -8.97
C ALA A 243 14.66 -14.07 -9.86
N ASP A 244 15.51 -14.43 -10.82
CA ASP A 244 15.32 -15.61 -11.68
C ASP A 244 15.36 -16.90 -10.87
N GLN A 245 16.39 -17.07 -10.07
CA GLN A 245 16.57 -18.26 -9.24
C GLN A 245 15.39 -18.48 -8.29
N ILE A 246 14.99 -17.45 -7.54
CA ILE A 246 13.86 -17.53 -6.59
C ILE A 246 12.58 -17.90 -7.34
N GLN A 247 12.30 -17.26 -8.49
CA GLN A 247 11.10 -17.52 -9.25
C GLN A 247 11.08 -18.95 -9.82
N GLU A 248 12.19 -19.43 -10.38
CA GLU A 248 12.30 -20.81 -10.90
C GLU A 248 12.07 -21.85 -9.81
N LEU A 249 12.75 -21.71 -8.69
CA LEU A 249 12.63 -22.61 -7.55
C LEU A 249 11.19 -22.60 -7.00
N PHE A 250 10.61 -21.43 -6.86
CA PHE A 250 9.25 -21.29 -6.33
C PHE A 250 8.20 -21.93 -7.24
N LEU A 251 8.27 -21.69 -8.56
CA LEU A 251 7.35 -22.25 -9.55
C LEU A 251 7.55 -23.77 -9.71
N ALA A 252 8.76 -24.28 -9.48
CA ALA A 252 9.04 -25.71 -9.42
C ALA A 252 8.58 -26.40 -8.11
N GLY A 253 7.95 -25.66 -7.19
CA GLY A 253 7.49 -26.16 -5.90
C GLY A 253 8.59 -26.33 -4.85
N LYS A 254 9.81 -25.94 -5.15
CA LYS A 254 11.00 -26.01 -4.27
C LYS A 254 11.07 -24.81 -3.32
N ARG A 255 10.02 -24.62 -2.52
CA ARG A 255 9.81 -23.40 -1.71
C ARG A 255 10.96 -23.15 -0.73
N LYS A 256 11.49 -24.16 -0.07
CA LYS A 256 12.59 -24.01 0.89
C LYS A 256 13.90 -23.59 0.22
N GLU A 257 14.15 -24.06 -0.99
CA GLU A 257 15.31 -23.62 -1.77
C GLU A 257 15.11 -22.15 -2.24
N ALA A 258 13.89 -21.78 -2.66
CA ALA A 258 13.55 -20.39 -2.99
C ALA A 258 13.71 -19.44 -1.79
N GLU A 259 13.28 -19.86 -0.59
CA GLU A 259 13.48 -19.11 0.66
C GLU A 259 14.96 -18.90 0.95
N ALA A 260 15.79 -19.95 0.78
CA ALA A 260 17.22 -19.88 1.01
C ALA A 260 17.96 -18.98 0.01
N ALA A 261 17.42 -18.85 -1.22
CA ALA A 261 18.00 -18.01 -2.27
C ALA A 261 17.75 -16.49 -2.05
N VAL A 262 16.89 -16.08 -1.10
CA VAL A 262 16.70 -14.67 -0.78
C VAL A 262 17.98 -14.08 -0.18
N PRO A 263 18.58 -13.01 -0.76
CA PRO A 263 19.83 -12.45 -0.26
C PRO A 263 19.70 -11.87 1.15
N GLU A 264 20.67 -12.15 2.01
CA GLU A 264 20.70 -11.58 3.35
C GLU A 264 20.85 -10.05 3.33
N SER A 265 21.62 -9.52 2.39
CA SER A 265 21.80 -8.08 2.19
C SER A 265 20.45 -7.35 1.98
N PHE A 266 19.57 -7.95 1.18
CA PHE A 266 18.23 -7.42 0.95
C PHE A 266 17.36 -7.48 2.22
N LEU A 267 17.37 -8.60 2.93
CA LEU A 267 16.62 -8.76 4.18
C LEU A 267 17.05 -7.73 5.22
N ARG A 268 18.36 -7.55 5.42
CA ARG A 268 18.90 -6.57 6.37
C ARG A 268 18.56 -5.14 5.98
N ALA A 269 18.66 -4.80 4.71
CA ALA A 269 18.37 -3.45 4.23
C ALA A 269 16.88 -3.05 4.34
N THR A 270 15.99 -4.02 4.23
CA THR A 270 14.53 -3.80 4.23
C THR A 270 13.86 -4.11 5.58
N THR A 271 14.65 -4.43 6.62
CA THR A 271 14.18 -4.62 8.00
C THR A 271 14.92 -3.66 8.95
N LEU A 272 14.33 -3.43 10.13
CA LEU A 272 14.90 -2.62 11.20
C LEU A 272 15.09 -3.53 12.43
N VAL A 273 15.94 -4.56 12.28
CA VAL A 273 16.11 -5.61 13.29
C VAL A 273 17.59 -5.75 13.67
N GLY A 274 17.90 -5.54 14.95
CA GLY A 274 19.27 -5.61 15.47
C GLY A 274 19.40 -4.92 16.82
N ASP A 275 20.62 -4.59 17.21
CA ASP A 275 20.85 -3.77 18.41
C ASP A 275 20.35 -2.32 18.19
N ALA A 276 20.27 -1.55 19.27
CA ALA A 276 19.73 -0.20 19.23
C ALA A 276 20.51 0.75 18.30
N SER A 277 21.83 0.55 18.16
CA SER A 277 22.66 1.36 17.27
C SER A 277 22.32 1.09 15.81
N TYR A 278 22.26 -0.18 15.43
CA TYR A 278 21.90 -0.60 14.08
C TYR A 278 20.50 -0.16 13.70
N VAL A 279 19.50 -0.38 14.57
CA VAL A 279 18.11 0.04 14.28
C VAL A 279 18.02 1.55 14.12
N ARG A 280 18.75 2.33 14.91
CA ARG A 280 18.81 3.79 14.77
C ARG A 280 19.41 4.21 13.43
N GLU A 281 20.51 3.58 13.02
CA GLU A 281 21.12 3.80 11.70
C GLU A 281 20.14 3.47 10.57
N ARG A 282 19.39 2.37 10.68
CA ARG A 282 18.35 2.02 9.69
C ARG A 282 17.24 3.07 9.64
N VAL A 283 16.73 3.52 10.78
CA VAL A 283 15.72 4.61 10.83
C VAL A 283 16.22 5.84 10.11
N GLN A 284 17.48 6.23 10.34
CA GLN A 284 18.10 7.36 9.66
C GLN A 284 18.22 7.13 8.15
N ALA A 285 18.62 5.94 7.70
CA ALA A 285 18.71 5.60 6.29
C ALA A 285 17.35 5.71 5.57
N PHE A 286 16.27 5.23 6.20
CA PHE A 286 14.91 5.42 5.66
C PHE A 286 14.53 6.91 5.58
N GLN A 287 14.85 7.70 6.59
CA GLN A 287 14.59 9.14 6.60
C GLN A 287 15.37 9.87 5.50
N GLU A 288 16.67 9.59 5.36
CA GLU A 288 17.55 10.17 4.33
C GLU A 288 17.10 9.78 2.90
N ALA A 289 16.53 8.59 2.74
CA ALA A 289 15.94 8.14 1.48
C ALA A 289 14.55 8.74 1.19
N GLY A 290 14.09 9.71 1.99
CA GLY A 290 12.84 10.45 1.77
C GLY A 290 11.60 9.84 2.42
N VAL A 291 11.72 8.79 3.24
CA VAL A 291 10.57 8.25 3.99
C VAL A 291 10.10 9.25 5.02
N THR A 292 8.87 9.71 4.88
CA THR A 292 8.25 10.69 5.78
C THR A 292 7.46 10.05 6.92
N ARG A 293 7.03 8.79 6.72
CA ARG A 293 6.30 8.01 7.71
C ARG A 293 6.88 6.60 7.80
N LEU A 294 7.60 6.31 8.87
CA LEU A 294 8.15 4.97 9.09
C LEU A 294 7.02 3.99 9.47
N ASN A 295 6.80 2.99 8.62
CA ASN A 295 5.83 1.92 8.84
C ASN A 295 6.52 0.70 9.44
N ILE A 296 6.19 0.34 10.67
CA ILE A 296 6.82 -0.77 11.38
C ILE A 296 5.87 -1.92 11.64
N THR A 297 6.39 -3.13 11.56
CA THR A 297 5.76 -4.35 12.08
C THR A 297 6.57 -4.79 13.31
N PRO A 298 6.09 -4.50 14.53
CA PRO A 298 6.85 -4.84 15.74
C PRO A 298 7.02 -6.36 15.91
N ALA A 299 8.26 -6.82 15.97
CA ALA A 299 8.61 -8.21 16.30
C ALA A 299 9.17 -8.28 17.73
N THR A 300 8.35 -7.91 18.70
CA THR A 300 8.71 -7.83 20.12
C THR A 300 7.47 -8.00 20.99
N PRO A 301 7.58 -8.57 22.21
CA PRO A 301 6.49 -8.62 23.16
C PRO A 301 6.10 -7.24 23.74
N GLU A 302 6.94 -6.21 23.57
CA GLU A 302 6.73 -4.85 24.10
C GLU A 302 6.57 -3.81 22.96
N PRO A 303 5.56 -3.89 22.07
CA PRO A 303 5.47 -3.04 20.89
C PRO A 303 5.34 -1.55 21.22
N LEU A 304 4.67 -1.19 22.30
CA LEU A 304 4.51 0.22 22.71
C LEU A 304 5.83 0.84 23.18
N LYS A 305 6.67 0.06 23.84
CA LYS A 305 8.01 0.50 24.26
C LYS A 305 8.92 0.71 23.04
N LEU A 306 8.89 -0.23 22.08
CA LEU A 306 9.59 -0.08 20.82
C LEU A 306 9.17 1.21 20.10
N ILE A 307 7.87 1.44 19.92
CA ILE A 307 7.33 2.66 19.27
C ILE A 307 7.80 3.93 20.01
N SER A 308 7.75 3.94 21.33
CA SER A 308 8.20 5.07 22.14
C SER A 308 9.70 5.36 21.95
N THR A 309 10.52 4.30 21.91
CA THR A 309 11.95 4.41 21.64
C THR A 309 12.23 4.99 20.27
N LEU A 310 11.61 4.44 19.21
CA LEU A 310 11.79 4.94 17.84
C LEU A 310 11.36 6.41 17.70
N LYS A 311 10.24 6.79 18.31
CA LYS A 311 9.79 8.19 18.31
C LYS A 311 10.81 9.14 18.92
N SER A 312 11.51 8.74 19.98
CA SER A 312 12.53 9.57 20.61
C SER A 312 13.76 9.82 19.73
N TRP A 313 13.92 9.10 18.63
CA TRP A 313 15.04 9.25 17.68
C TRP A 313 14.74 10.18 16.51
N VAL A 314 13.46 10.41 16.21
CA VAL A 314 12.99 11.20 15.05
C VAL A 314 12.28 12.50 15.44
N SER A 315 12.22 12.79 16.75
CA SER A 315 11.63 14.02 17.34
C SER A 315 12.62 15.16 17.41
#